data_e297cabf3449a1ae2c51e733f71a1118
#
_entry.id   e297cabf3449a1ae2c51e733f71a1118
#
_cell.length_a   1.000
_cell.length_b   1.000
_cell.length_c   1.000
_cell.angle_alpha   90.00
_cell.angle_beta   90.00
_cell.angle_gamma   90.00
#
_symmetry.space_group_name_H-M   'P 1'
#
loop_
_entity.id
_entity.type
_entity.pdbx_description
1 polymer ?
#
loop_
_entity_poly.entity_id
_entity_poly.type
_entity_poly.pdbx_seq_one_letter_code
_entity_poly.pdbx_strand_id
1 'polypeptide(L)'
;MQYRKLGNTGLKVSEISLGSWQTYGGYVEKEKAMQSIHRAYELGINFFDTANIYERGEAEKVVGEALRQYPRESYVIATKVYGKMGDGPNDSGLSRKHIMEQCEASLKRLGLDYVDIYYCHRFHEETPLEETLRAIDDLVTQGKVLYVGVSMWTAAQMTEAHAIADRYLLNRIVVNQPVYNMFDRHIEKEIIPSCTETGI
;
A
#
# COMPACT_ATOMS: atom_id res chain seq x y z
N MET A 1 4.26 -18.12 -13.18
CA MET A 1 3.47 -17.24 -12.30
C MET A 1 2.14 -16.95 -12.96
N GLN A 2 1.03 -16.96 -12.22
CA GLN A 2 -0.27 -16.51 -12.71
C GLN A 2 -0.50 -15.04 -12.30
N TYR A 3 -1.26 -14.31 -13.12
CA TYR A 3 -1.55 -12.90 -12.91
C TYR A 3 -3.05 -12.67 -12.92
N ARG A 4 -3.53 -11.76 -12.07
CA ARG A 4 -4.92 -11.33 -12.02
C ARG A 4 -5.04 -9.81 -11.98
N LYS A 5 -6.20 -9.30 -12.33
CA LYS A 5 -6.50 -7.87 -12.16
C LYS A 5 -6.61 -7.53 -10.68
N LEU A 6 -6.13 -6.35 -10.33
CA LEU A 6 -6.34 -5.75 -9.01
C LEU A 6 -7.74 -5.11 -8.99
N GLY A 7 -8.70 -5.79 -8.35
CA GLY A 7 -10.10 -5.37 -8.38
C GLY A 7 -10.61 -5.14 -9.80
N ASN A 8 -11.39 -4.08 -9.97
CA ASN A 8 -11.92 -3.67 -11.28
C ASN A 8 -10.97 -2.78 -12.08
N THR A 9 -9.69 -2.69 -11.71
CA THR A 9 -8.69 -1.90 -12.44
C THR A 9 -8.13 -2.64 -13.65
N GLY A 10 -7.37 -1.93 -14.47
CA GLY A 10 -6.57 -2.53 -15.55
C GLY A 10 -5.23 -3.12 -15.09
N LEU A 11 -4.82 -2.86 -13.83
CA LEU A 11 -3.53 -3.31 -13.30
C LEU A 11 -3.52 -4.82 -13.11
N LYS A 12 -2.47 -5.48 -13.62
CA LYS A 12 -2.26 -6.92 -13.43
C LYS A 12 -1.12 -7.17 -12.44
N VAL A 13 -1.43 -7.92 -11.40
CA VAL A 13 -0.48 -8.32 -10.36
C VAL A 13 -0.35 -9.85 -10.30
N SER A 14 0.82 -10.33 -9.91
CA SER A 14 1.02 -11.75 -9.62
C SER A 14 0.13 -12.18 -8.44
N GLU A 15 -0.40 -13.40 -8.48
CA GLU A 15 -1.24 -13.95 -7.41
C GLU A 15 -0.50 -14.07 -6.08
N ILE A 16 0.82 -14.13 -6.14
CA ILE A 16 1.71 -14.11 -4.98
C ILE A 16 2.45 -12.78 -5.01
N SER A 17 2.45 -12.06 -3.90
CA SER A 17 3.27 -10.86 -3.67
C SER A 17 4.38 -11.15 -2.67
N LEU A 18 5.48 -10.39 -2.77
CA LEU A 18 6.54 -10.45 -1.78
C LEU A 18 6.43 -9.27 -0.82
N GLY A 19 6.14 -9.56 0.46
CA GLY A 19 6.06 -8.57 1.52
C GLY A 19 7.40 -8.43 2.28
N SER A 20 7.65 -7.25 2.80
CA SER A 20 8.87 -6.90 3.54
C SER A 20 8.68 -6.85 5.07
N TRP A 21 7.46 -7.06 5.57
CA TRP A 21 7.16 -6.97 7.00
C TRP A 21 7.93 -8.03 7.80
N GLN A 22 8.54 -7.62 8.90
CA GLN A 22 9.34 -8.44 9.81
C GLN A 22 10.55 -9.16 9.16
N THR A 23 10.90 -8.82 7.94
CA THR A 23 12.00 -9.47 7.22
C THR A 23 13.11 -8.50 6.85
N TYR A 24 12.80 -7.45 6.12
CA TYR A 24 13.81 -6.58 5.52
C TYR A 24 14.08 -5.33 6.36
N GLY A 25 15.35 -4.94 6.42
CA GLY A 25 15.81 -3.78 7.16
C GLY A 25 16.14 -4.03 8.63
N GLY A 26 15.86 -5.24 9.15
CA GLY A 26 16.10 -5.59 10.55
C GLY A 26 16.64 -7.00 10.74
N TYR A 27 15.76 -8.00 10.76
CA TYR A 27 16.12 -9.39 11.12
C TYR A 27 16.88 -10.16 10.06
N VAL A 28 16.73 -9.81 8.78
CA VAL A 28 17.40 -10.48 7.67
C VAL A 28 18.54 -9.61 7.18
N GLU A 29 19.71 -10.21 7.02
CA GLU A 29 20.86 -9.54 6.41
C GLU A 29 20.48 -8.96 5.04
N LYS A 30 20.92 -7.74 4.75
CA LYS A 30 20.55 -6.98 3.57
C LYS A 30 20.79 -7.77 2.26
N GLU A 31 21.92 -8.43 2.17
CA GLU A 31 22.30 -9.23 0.99
C GLU A 31 21.31 -10.38 0.75
N LYS A 32 20.89 -11.06 1.81
CA LYS A 32 19.90 -12.14 1.73
C LYS A 32 18.51 -11.61 1.36
N ALA A 33 18.14 -10.44 1.92
CA ALA A 33 16.89 -9.76 1.57
C ALA A 33 16.87 -9.40 0.08
N MET A 34 17.95 -8.81 -0.43
CA MET A 34 18.08 -8.46 -1.85
C MET A 34 18.05 -9.71 -2.74
N GLN A 35 18.78 -10.78 -2.39
CA GLN A 35 18.73 -12.05 -3.13
C GLN A 35 17.31 -12.62 -3.19
N SER A 36 16.52 -12.54 -2.11
CA SER A 36 15.15 -13.03 -2.11
C SER A 36 14.23 -12.19 -3.02
N ILE A 37 14.42 -10.87 -3.08
CA ILE A 37 13.69 -9.97 -3.98
C ILE A 37 14.03 -10.28 -5.44
N HIS A 38 15.33 -10.42 -5.76
CA HIS A 38 15.77 -10.77 -7.10
C HIS A 38 15.20 -12.12 -7.53
N ARG A 39 15.27 -13.12 -6.64
CA ARG A 39 14.73 -14.44 -6.93
C ARG A 39 13.22 -14.42 -7.15
N ALA A 40 12.48 -13.64 -6.36
CA ALA A 40 11.05 -13.46 -6.54
C ALA A 40 10.72 -12.85 -7.91
N TYR A 41 11.44 -11.81 -8.31
CA TYR A 41 11.27 -11.18 -9.61
C TYR A 41 11.56 -12.17 -10.77
N GLU A 42 12.66 -12.91 -10.72
CA GLU A 42 13.02 -13.95 -11.70
C GLU A 42 11.94 -15.04 -11.83
N LEU A 43 11.25 -15.38 -10.75
CA LEU A 43 10.13 -16.33 -10.74
C LEU A 43 8.82 -15.74 -11.27
N GLY A 44 8.82 -14.46 -11.66
CA GLY A 44 7.69 -13.75 -12.23
C GLY A 44 6.78 -13.08 -11.18
N ILE A 45 7.20 -12.95 -9.92
CA ILE A 45 6.51 -12.08 -8.96
C ILE A 45 6.75 -10.64 -9.41
N ASN A 46 5.67 -9.94 -9.72
CA ASN A 46 5.75 -8.53 -10.09
C ASN A 46 5.18 -7.58 -9.02
N PHE A 47 4.72 -8.10 -7.88
CA PHE A 47 4.10 -7.31 -6.83
C PHE A 47 4.91 -7.37 -5.54
N PHE A 48 5.42 -6.20 -5.10
CA PHE A 48 6.24 -6.03 -3.91
C PHE A 48 5.56 -5.08 -2.95
N ASP A 49 5.47 -5.48 -1.67
CA ASP A 49 4.74 -4.77 -0.63
C ASP A 49 5.64 -4.37 0.53
N THR A 50 5.61 -3.10 0.88
CA THR A 50 6.34 -2.53 2.02
C THR A 50 5.47 -1.52 2.78
N ALA A 51 6.01 -0.82 3.75
CA ALA A 51 5.39 0.31 4.45
C ALA A 51 6.44 1.22 5.09
N ASN A 52 6.09 2.50 5.28
CA ASN A 52 6.97 3.47 5.92
C ASN A 52 7.41 3.06 7.33
N ILE A 53 6.52 2.38 8.08
CA ILE A 53 6.78 1.96 9.46
C ILE A 53 7.68 0.72 9.56
N TYR A 54 7.80 -0.09 8.50
CA TYR A 54 8.60 -1.31 8.56
C TYR A 54 10.08 -0.97 8.75
N GLU A 55 10.60 -1.35 9.94
CA GLU A 55 11.94 -0.96 10.40
C GLU A 55 12.22 0.55 10.19
N ARG A 56 11.19 1.39 10.45
CA ARG A 56 11.27 2.85 10.31
C ARG A 56 11.77 3.33 8.94
N GLY A 57 11.36 2.63 7.88
CA GLY A 57 11.70 2.93 6.50
C GLY A 57 12.92 2.19 5.94
N GLU A 58 13.66 1.43 6.75
CA GLU A 58 14.79 0.63 6.25
C GLU A 58 14.32 -0.47 5.29
N ALA A 59 13.13 -1.05 5.51
CA ALA A 59 12.56 -2.02 4.58
C ALA A 59 12.32 -1.40 3.19
N GLU A 60 11.83 -0.15 3.12
CA GLU A 60 11.65 0.56 1.84
C GLU A 60 12.99 0.79 1.12
N LYS A 61 14.06 1.12 1.85
CA LYS A 61 15.40 1.29 1.26
C LYS A 61 15.92 -0.01 0.65
N VAL A 62 15.77 -1.13 1.35
CA VAL A 62 16.18 -2.45 0.86
C VAL A 62 15.41 -2.84 -0.40
N VAL A 63 14.07 -2.68 -0.38
CA VAL A 63 13.21 -2.99 -1.53
C VAL A 63 13.56 -2.09 -2.72
N GLY A 64 13.70 -0.78 -2.51
CA GLY A 64 14.04 0.17 -3.57
C GLY A 64 15.41 -0.09 -4.18
N GLU A 65 16.43 -0.40 -3.36
CA GLU A 65 17.76 -0.74 -3.83
C GLU A 65 17.77 -2.03 -4.67
N ALA A 66 17.08 -3.07 -4.20
CA ALA A 66 17.03 -4.35 -4.91
C ALA A 66 16.28 -4.23 -6.26
N LEU A 67 15.20 -3.44 -6.33
CA LEU A 67 14.41 -3.30 -7.55
C LEU A 67 15.02 -2.32 -8.56
N ARG A 68 15.97 -1.49 -8.18
CA ARG A 68 16.58 -0.45 -9.05
C ARG A 68 17.16 -0.98 -10.35
N GLN A 69 17.64 -2.23 -10.38
CA GLN A 69 18.22 -2.83 -11.58
C GLN A 69 17.20 -3.28 -12.62
N TYR A 70 15.91 -3.34 -12.25
CA TYR A 70 14.84 -3.78 -13.14
C TYR A 70 14.08 -2.58 -13.73
N PRO A 71 13.55 -2.70 -14.97
CA PRO A 71 12.71 -1.66 -15.53
C PRO A 71 11.54 -1.31 -14.62
N ARG A 72 11.31 -0.01 -14.34
CA ARG A 72 10.27 0.44 -13.41
C ARG A 72 8.87 -0.06 -13.78
N GLU A 73 8.57 -0.11 -15.07
CA GLU A 73 7.29 -0.57 -15.62
C GLU A 73 7.08 -2.08 -15.49
N SER A 74 8.08 -2.85 -15.11
CA SER A 74 8.00 -4.31 -15.01
C SER A 74 7.51 -4.83 -13.67
N TYR A 75 7.37 -3.96 -12.67
CA TYR A 75 6.92 -4.35 -11.33
C TYR A 75 5.94 -3.34 -10.74
N VAL A 76 5.14 -3.81 -9.80
CA VAL A 76 4.18 -3.07 -8.99
C VAL A 76 4.75 -2.94 -7.59
N ILE A 77 4.86 -1.73 -7.08
CA ILE A 77 5.32 -1.44 -5.73
C ILE A 77 4.20 -0.80 -4.91
N ALA A 78 3.97 -1.34 -3.72
CA ALA A 78 3.06 -0.78 -2.74
C ALA A 78 3.79 -0.35 -1.48
N THR A 79 3.42 0.82 -0.96
CA THR A 79 3.81 1.23 0.39
C THR A 79 2.62 1.79 1.16
N LYS A 80 2.79 2.10 2.44
CA LYS A 80 1.68 2.40 3.34
C LYS A 80 2.03 3.55 4.28
N VAL A 81 1.00 4.29 4.71
CA VAL A 81 1.09 5.37 5.69
C VAL A 81 0.10 5.14 6.83
N TYR A 82 0.52 5.41 8.03
CA TYR A 82 -0.25 5.49 9.27
C TYR A 82 0.68 5.47 10.49
N GLY A 83 1.67 4.57 10.49
CA GLY A 83 2.50 4.30 11.65
C GLY A 83 3.32 5.50 12.12
N LYS A 84 3.69 5.48 13.39
CA LYS A 84 4.48 6.54 14.03
C LYS A 84 5.91 6.57 13.49
N MET A 85 6.28 7.65 12.79
CA MET A 85 7.60 7.82 12.17
C MET A 85 8.55 8.72 12.96
N GLY A 86 8.03 9.48 13.91
CA GLY A 86 8.77 10.38 14.81
C GLY A 86 8.05 10.53 16.15
N ASP A 87 8.48 11.48 16.97
CA ASP A 87 7.91 11.72 18.32
C ASP A 87 7.00 12.95 18.37
N GLY A 88 6.84 13.65 17.26
CA GLY A 88 5.96 14.81 17.16
C GLY A 88 4.47 14.42 17.09
N PRO A 89 3.57 15.38 17.40
CA PRO A 89 2.13 15.14 17.44
C PRO A 89 1.51 14.82 16.06
N ASN A 90 2.23 15.13 14.98
CA ASN A 90 1.77 14.90 13.59
C ASN A 90 2.55 13.77 12.90
N ASP A 91 3.32 12.97 13.63
CA ASP A 91 4.18 11.93 13.06
C ASP A 91 3.51 10.57 12.95
N SER A 92 2.18 10.54 13.00
CA SER A 92 1.36 9.32 12.84
C SER A 92 -0.05 9.66 12.34
N GLY A 93 -0.82 8.63 11.98
CA GLY A 93 -2.22 8.74 11.57
C GLY A 93 -2.40 9.04 10.09
N LEU A 94 -3.58 9.58 9.74
CA LEU A 94 -3.97 9.84 8.35
C LEU A 94 -4.34 11.30 8.09
N SER A 95 -3.79 12.23 8.88
CA SER A 95 -3.93 13.66 8.55
C SER A 95 -3.32 13.96 7.19
N ARG A 96 -3.87 14.95 6.50
CA ARG A 96 -3.32 15.43 5.21
C ARG A 96 -1.82 15.69 5.29
N LYS A 97 -1.38 16.36 6.37
CA LYS A 97 0.04 16.64 6.58
C LYS A 97 0.88 15.36 6.59
N HIS A 98 0.51 14.38 7.41
CA HIS A 98 1.27 13.13 7.53
C HIS A 98 1.26 12.31 6.23
N ILE A 99 0.12 12.22 5.56
CA ILE A 99 0.00 11.51 4.27
C ILE A 99 0.95 12.09 3.23
N MET A 100 0.93 13.41 3.04
CA MET A 100 1.75 14.07 2.03
C MET A 100 3.25 13.93 2.34
N GLU A 101 3.66 14.21 3.56
CA GLU A 101 5.07 14.14 3.97
C GLU A 101 5.60 12.71 3.94
N GLN A 102 4.80 11.72 4.36
CA GLN A 102 5.23 10.33 4.35
C GLN A 102 5.28 9.73 2.93
N CYS A 103 4.42 10.16 2.02
CA CYS A 103 4.54 9.78 0.61
C CYS A 103 5.88 10.25 0.03
N GLU A 104 6.24 11.52 0.20
CA GLU A 104 7.53 12.06 -0.24
C GLU A 104 8.72 11.32 0.38
N ALA A 105 8.65 11.06 1.68
CA ALA A 105 9.69 10.34 2.39
C ALA A 105 9.83 8.88 1.90
N SER A 106 8.70 8.20 1.62
CA SER A 106 8.68 6.84 1.08
C SER A 106 9.26 6.79 -0.33
N LEU A 107 8.87 7.72 -1.21
CA LEU A 107 9.44 7.83 -2.57
C LEU A 107 10.95 8.02 -2.52
N LYS A 108 11.43 8.89 -1.63
CA LYS A 108 12.87 9.11 -1.43
C LYS A 108 13.60 7.85 -0.94
N ARG A 109 13.02 7.10 0.02
CA ARG A 109 13.62 5.84 0.52
C ARG A 109 13.64 4.75 -0.53
N LEU A 110 12.56 4.63 -1.31
CA LEU A 110 12.45 3.69 -2.42
C LEU A 110 13.32 4.08 -3.62
N GLY A 111 13.67 5.37 -3.75
CA GLY A 111 14.39 5.90 -4.93
C GLY A 111 13.51 5.93 -6.18
N LEU A 112 12.22 6.25 -6.04
CA LEU A 112 11.21 6.24 -7.09
C LEU A 112 10.51 7.59 -7.18
N ASP A 113 9.99 7.90 -8.37
CA ASP A 113 9.17 9.09 -8.62
C ASP A 113 7.69 8.87 -8.28
N TYR A 114 7.23 7.61 -8.32
CA TYR A 114 5.86 7.22 -7.97
C TYR A 114 5.81 5.80 -7.41
N VAL A 115 4.75 5.52 -6.64
CA VAL A 115 4.36 4.15 -6.25
C VAL A 115 3.07 3.76 -6.95
N ASP A 116 2.92 2.47 -7.24
CA ASP A 116 1.70 1.98 -7.90
C ASP A 116 0.52 1.98 -6.95
N ILE A 117 0.72 1.53 -5.71
CA ILE A 117 -0.34 1.47 -4.71
C ILE A 117 0.12 2.16 -3.43
N TYR A 118 -0.71 3.08 -2.92
CA TYR A 118 -0.49 3.72 -1.63
C TYR A 118 -1.62 3.35 -0.68
N TYR A 119 -1.27 2.69 0.42
CA TYR A 119 -2.25 2.21 1.39
C TYR A 119 -2.41 3.13 2.58
N CYS A 120 -3.65 3.40 3.00
CA CYS A 120 -3.94 3.72 4.38
C CYS A 120 -3.78 2.44 5.21
N HIS A 121 -2.69 2.34 5.98
CA HIS A 121 -2.28 1.11 6.68
C HIS A 121 -3.27 0.66 7.75
N ARG A 122 -4.05 1.61 8.30
CA ARG A 122 -5.16 1.41 9.24
C ARG A 122 -6.20 2.50 9.01
N PHE A 123 -7.40 2.29 9.49
CA PHE A 123 -8.37 3.37 9.63
C PHE A 123 -7.96 4.29 10.78
N HIS A 124 -8.22 5.60 10.66
CA HIS A 124 -7.90 6.59 11.69
C HIS A 124 -9.15 7.35 12.10
N GLU A 125 -9.68 7.03 13.26
CA GLU A 125 -10.95 7.57 13.73
C GLU A 125 -10.88 9.07 14.06
N GLU A 126 -9.70 9.57 14.43
CA GLU A 126 -9.50 10.97 14.81
C GLU A 126 -9.37 11.92 13.61
N THR A 127 -9.15 11.39 12.39
CA THR A 127 -9.05 12.21 11.17
C THR A 127 -10.35 12.11 10.37
N PRO A 128 -10.96 13.23 9.97
CA PRO A 128 -12.11 13.18 9.07
C PRO A 128 -11.78 12.39 7.81
N LEU A 129 -12.60 11.41 7.47
CA LEU A 129 -12.36 10.51 6.34
C LEU A 129 -12.23 11.28 5.02
N GLU A 130 -13.01 12.37 4.84
CA GLU A 130 -12.89 13.24 3.66
C GLU A 130 -11.49 13.88 3.54
N GLU A 131 -10.88 14.32 4.65
CA GLU A 131 -9.52 14.87 4.65
C GLU A 131 -8.49 13.84 4.16
N THR A 132 -8.59 12.61 4.67
CA THR A 132 -7.73 11.49 4.26
C THR A 132 -7.87 11.21 2.76
N LEU A 133 -9.11 11.08 2.26
CA LEU A 133 -9.36 10.75 0.85
C LEU A 133 -8.90 11.86 -0.09
N ARG A 134 -9.13 13.15 0.25
CA ARG A 134 -8.65 14.27 -0.54
C ARG A 134 -7.11 14.34 -0.56
N ALA A 135 -6.46 14.03 0.56
CA ALA A 135 -5.00 14.03 0.61
C ALA A 135 -4.40 12.99 -0.34
N ILE A 136 -4.98 11.79 -0.38
CA ILE A 136 -4.51 10.72 -1.28
C ILE A 136 -4.87 11.05 -2.74
N ASP A 137 -6.05 11.60 -2.99
CA ASP A 137 -6.48 12.02 -4.33
C ASP A 137 -5.54 13.08 -4.93
N ASP A 138 -5.07 14.02 -4.12
CA ASP A 138 -4.05 14.99 -4.53
C ASP A 138 -2.73 14.32 -4.92
N LEU A 139 -2.31 13.25 -4.22
CA LEU A 139 -1.12 12.47 -4.59
C LEU A 139 -1.31 11.73 -5.91
N VAL A 140 -2.52 11.22 -6.18
CA VAL A 140 -2.86 10.62 -7.47
C VAL A 140 -2.83 11.67 -8.57
N THR A 141 -3.43 12.83 -8.35
CA THR A 141 -3.42 13.96 -9.29
C THR A 141 -1.99 14.45 -9.59
N GLN A 142 -1.10 14.42 -8.59
CA GLN A 142 0.32 14.75 -8.76
C GLN A 142 1.12 13.64 -9.48
N GLY A 143 0.53 12.49 -9.75
CA GLY A 143 1.20 11.34 -10.36
C GLY A 143 2.19 10.61 -9.46
N LYS A 144 2.15 10.84 -8.14
CA LYS A 144 3.00 10.17 -7.15
C LYS A 144 2.45 8.83 -6.68
N VAL A 145 1.16 8.63 -6.85
CA VAL A 145 0.41 7.42 -6.53
C VAL A 145 -0.47 7.08 -7.73
N LEU A 146 -0.54 5.81 -8.13
CA LEU A 146 -1.43 5.41 -9.23
C LEU A 146 -2.76 4.86 -8.74
N TYR A 147 -2.76 4.10 -7.65
CA TYR A 147 -3.95 3.44 -7.10
C TYR A 147 -4.04 3.61 -5.58
N VAL A 148 -5.27 3.77 -5.10
CA VAL A 148 -5.57 3.95 -3.68
C VAL A 148 -5.90 2.61 -3.04
N GLY A 149 -5.20 2.26 -1.97
CA GLY A 149 -5.45 1.05 -1.19
C GLY A 149 -5.77 1.35 0.27
N VAL A 150 -6.38 0.38 0.93
CA VAL A 150 -6.58 0.38 2.37
C VAL A 150 -6.15 -0.95 2.98
N SER A 151 -5.87 -0.96 4.27
CA SER A 151 -5.52 -2.20 4.98
C SER A 151 -6.31 -2.28 6.28
N MET A 152 -6.88 -3.45 6.53
CA MET A 152 -7.67 -3.73 7.75
C MET A 152 -8.90 -2.82 7.93
N TRP A 153 -9.45 -2.27 6.85
CA TRP A 153 -10.69 -1.51 6.92
C TRP A 153 -11.90 -2.44 6.87
N THR A 154 -12.94 -2.07 7.59
CA THR A 154 -14.23 -2.78 7.59
C THR A 154 -15.01 -2.50 6.30
N ALA A 155 -16.02 -3.32 6.02
CA ALA A 155 -16.93 -3.10 4.90
C ALA A 155 -17.65 -1.75 5.03
N ALA A 156 -18.09 -1.36 6.23
CA ALA A 156 -18.76 -0.07 6.48
C ALA A 156 -17.83 1.12 6.18
N GLN A 157 -16.55 1.07 6.63
CA GLN A 157 -15.57 2.13 6.37
C GLN A 157 -15.26 2.28 4.87
N MET A 158 -15.16 1.18 4.14
CA MET A 158 -14.95 1.21 2.68
C MET A 158 -16.19 1.76 1.95
N THR A 159 -17.39 1.39 2.38
CA THR A 159 -18.64 1.91 1.82
C THR A 159 -18.76 3.43 2.03
N GLU A 160 -18.47 3.92 3.23
CA GLU A 160 -18.45 5.35 3.53
C GLU A 160 -17.41 6.09 2.67
N ALA A 161 -16.20 5.53 2.56
CA ALA A 161 -15.15 6.10 1.73
C ALA A 161 -15.56 6.20 0.26
N HIS A 162 -16.22 5.18 -0.30
CA HIS A 162 -16.73 5.22 -1.67
C HIS A 162 -17.85 6.26 -1.83
N ALA A 163 -18.74 6.39 -0.87
CA ALA A 163 -19.79 7.41 -0.91
C ALA A 163 -19.20 8.84 -0.93
N ILE A 164 -18.13 9.07 -0.15
CA ILE A 164 -17.40 10.35 -0.17
C ILE A 164 -16.66 10.53 -1.51
N ALA A 165 -15.98 9.51 -1.99
CA ALA A 165 -15.27 9.58 -3.26
C ALA A 165 -16.22 9.91 -4.43
N ASP A 166 -17.38 9.26 -4.50
CA ASP A 166 -18.38 9.53 -5.53
C ASP A 166 -18.97 10.94 -5.42
N ARG A 167 -19.26 11.40 -4.20
CA ARG A 167 -19.78 12.74 -3.96
C ARG A 167 -18.87 13.85 -4.44
N TYR A 168 -17.56 13.65 -4.28
CA TYR A 168 -16.55 14.67 -4.57
C TYR A 168 -15.70 14.35 -5.80
N LEU A 169 -16.07 13.31 -6.57
CA LEU A 169 -15.36 12.86 -7.77
C LEU A 169 -13.88 12.55 -7.52
N LEU A 170 -13.58 11.95 -6.36
CA LEU A 170 -12.24 11.52 -5.98
C LEU A 170 -11.94 10.11 -6.51
N ASN A 171 -10.66 9.75 -6.56
CA ASN A 171 -10.25 8.40 -6.87
C ASN A 171 -10.76 7.42 -5.79
N ARG A 172 -11.41 6.33 -6.23
CA ARG A 172 -11.92 5.30 -5.34
C ARG A 172 -10.81 4.39 -4.81
N ILE A 173 -11.04 3.79 -3.65
CA ILE A 173 -10.27 2.65 -3.16
C ILE A 173 -10.46 1.48 -4.12
N VAL A 174 -9.36 0.84 -4.52
CA VAL A 174 -9.37 -0.28 -5.48
C VAL A 174 -8.83 -1.58 -4.89
N VAL A 175 -8.30 -1.55 -3.67
CA VAL A 175 -7.74 -2.73 -3.01
C VAL A 175 -7.82 -2.59 -1.49
N ASN A 176 -8.15 -3.69 -0.82
CA ASN A 176 -8.06 -3.84 0.63
C ASN A 176 -7.09 -4.97 0.97
N GLN A 177 -6.19 -4.75 1.93
CA GLN A 177 -5.25 -5.75 2.43
C GLN A 177 -5.61 -6.16 3.87
N PRO A 178 -6.54 -7.09 4.08
CA PRO A 178 -6.90 -7.60 5.41
C PRO A 178 -6.03 -8.79 5.82
N VAL A 179 -6.08 -9.15 7.11
CA VAL A 179 -5.60 -10.46 7.57
C VAL A 179 -6.58 -11.54 7.11
N TYR A 180 -6.03 -12.56 6.46
CA TYR A 180 -6.79 -13.74 6.03
C TYR A 180 -5.90 -14.96 6.03
N ASN A 181 -6.26 -15.97 6.77
CA ASN A 181 -5.54 -17.24 6.86
C ASN A 181 -6.48 -18.37 7.35
N MET A 182 -5.96 -19.58 7.50
CA MET A 182 -6.75 -20.74 7.91
C MET A 182 -7.42 -20.60 9.29
N PHE A 183 -6.86 -19.79 10.17
CA PHE A 183 -7.34 -19.59 11.55
C PHE A 183 -8.17 -18.32 11.70
N ASP A 184 -7.97 -17.32 10.85
CA ASP A 184 -8.70 -16.06 10.85
C ASP A 184 -9.38 -15.85 9.50
N ARG A 185 -10.69 -16.12 9.49
CA ARG A 185 -11.55 -16.08 8.30
C ARG A 185 -12.68 -15.05 8.43
N HIS A 186 -12.53 -14.10 9.35
CA HIS A 186 -13.56 -13.10 9.64
C HIS A 186 -14.00 -12.29 8.42
N ILE A 187 -13.10 -12.08 7.45
CA ILE A 187 -13.38 -11.27 6.25
C ILE A 187 -14.41 -11.91 5.31
N GLU A 188 -14.66 -13.22 5.41
CA GLU A 188 -15.60 -13.93 4.53
C GLU A 188 -17.06 -13.48 4.74
N LYS A 189 -17.38 -12.96 5.93
CA LYS A 189 -18.76 -12.58 6.28
C LYS A 189 -19.21 -11.29 5.62
N GLU A 190 -18.36 -10.27 5.61
CA GLU A 190 -18.72 -8.92 5.18
C GLU A 190 -17.72 -8.30 4.20
N ILE A 191 -16.41 -8.44 4.45
CA ILE A 191 -15.39 -7.75 3.67
C ILE A 191 -15.32 -8.31 2.25
N ILE A 192 -15.22 -9.63 2.07
CA ILE A 192 -15.16 -10.25 0.73
C ILE A 192 -16.44 -9.96 -0.07
N PRO A 193 -17.67 -10.13 0.47
CA PRO A 193 -18.89 -9.73 -0.24
C PRO A 193 -18.89 -8.26 -0.65
N SER A 194 -18.55 -7.35 0.27
CA SER A 194 -18.47 -5.91 -0.01
C SER A 194 -17.44 -5.58 -1.09
N CYS A 195 -16.24 -6.17 -1.03
CA CYS A 195 -15.20 -5.99 -2.06
C CYS A 195 -15.67 -6.50 -3.42
N THR A 196 -16.37 -7.63 -3.46
CA THR A 196 -16.92 -8.18 -4.71
C THR A 196 -17.96 -7.26 -5.33
N GLU A 197 -18.84 -6.70 -4.52
CA GLU A 197 -19.90 -5.79 -4.95
C GLU A 197 -19.34 -4.44 -5.45
N THR A 198 -18.32 -3.92 -4.78
CA THR A 198 -17.74 -2.59 -5.07
C THR A 198 -16.59 -2.62 -6.06
N GLY A 199 -16.09 -3.79 -6.40
CA GLY A 199 -14.99 -3.95 -7.34
C GLY A 199 -13.58 -3.72 -6.75
N ILE A 200 -13.44 -3.90 -5.42
CA ILE A 200 -12.17 -3.83 -4.68
C ILE A 200 -11.43 -5.15 -4.76
#